data_102d818f142885d804524f987157fd2b
#
_entry.id   102d818f142885d804524f987157fd2b
#
_cell.length_a   1.000
_cell.length_b   1.000
_cell.length_c   1.000
_cell.angle_alpha   90.00
_cell.angle_beta   90.00
_cell.angle_gamma   90.00
#
_symmetry.space_group_name_H-M   'P 1'
#
loop_
_entity.id
_entity.type
_entity.pdbx_description
1 polymer ?
#
loop_
_entity_poly.entity_id
_entity_poly.type
_entity_poly.pdbx_seq_one_letter_code
_entity_poly.pdbx_strand_id
1 'polypeptide(L)'
;VLGIRAEAFWALLLTQPEHYTPLLQAALDVVRPNFFLLSHQYEFNRLNLSHVVVSKRKLIQLVKENLVNGWDDPRMPTIFGLRRRGYTPEAIQLFAERCGVSRVAGGLIDYSVLEACLREDLEGRAMRRIGVVHPLKLIIDNYPEGQTETLTAPNHPQKPELGTRELSFSRELWIDESDFAEVPPKGYRRLTIPADGSEAKPVRLRYAYVVVP
;
A
#
# COMPACT_ATOMS: atom_id res chain seq x y z
N VAL A 1 53.45 13.58 21.84
CA VAL A 1 52.45 13.97 20.82
C VAL A 1 52.62 13.01 19.65
N LEU A 2 51.85 11.94 19.66
CA LEU A 2 51.80 10.98 18.54
C LEU A 2 50.99 11.59 17.38
N GLY A 3 51.68 12.16 16.41
CA GLY A 3 51.08 12.63 15.17
C GLY A 3 50.71 11.49 14.24
N ILE A 4 49.78 10.67 14.63
CA ILE A 4 49.15 9.71 13.72
C ILE A 4 48.13 10.50 12.91
N ARG A 5 48.32 10.58 11.57
CA ARG A 5 47.33 11.20 10.70
C ARG A 5 46.01 10.47 10.86
N ALA A 6 44.93 11.20 10.95
CA ALA A 6 43.59 10.65 11.15
C ALA A 6 43.25 9.55 10.13
N GLU A 7 43.71 9.68 8.90
CA GLU A 7 43.55 8.71 7.83
C GLU A 7 44.22 7.35 8.11
N ALA A 8 45.47 7.37 8.69
CA ALA A 8 46.15 6.14 9.06
C ALA A 8 45.50 5.46 10.27
N PHE A 9 44.95 6.23 11.19
CA PHE A 9 44.18 5.72 12.33
C PHE A 9 42.88 5.02 11.86
N TRP A 10 42.14 5.63 10.93
CA TRP A 10 40.95 5.05 10.35
C TRP A 10 41.26 3.78 9.53
N ALA A 11 42.34 3.78 8.75
CA ALA A 11 42.76 2.62 7.98
C ALA A 11 43.10 1.43 8.89
N LEU A 12 43.79 1.64 10.00
CA LEU A 12 44.13 0.61 10.98
C LEU A 12 42.89 0.09 11.71
N LEU A 13 41.95 0.97 12.06
CA LEU A 13 40.71 0.61 12.74
C LEU A 13 39.80 -0.27 11.86
N LEU A 14 39.80 -0.06 10.54
CA LEU A 14 39.06 -0.85 9.56
C LEU A 14 39.70 -2.22 9.25
N THR A 15 41.03 -2.33 9.40
CA THR A 15 41.74 -3.58 9.06
C THR A 15 41.90 -4.54 10.24
N GLN A 16 41.90 -4.05 11.47
CA GLN A 16 42.09 -4.87 12.70
C GLN A 16 41.23 -4.37 13.88
N PRO A 17 39.90 -4.44 13.76
CA PRO A 17 39.00 -3.87 14.78
C PRO A 17 39.16 -4.48 16.16
N GLU A 18 39.49 -5.76 16.24
CA GLU A 18 39.64 -6.48 17.52
C GLU A 18 40.77 -5.97 18.40
N HIS A 19 41.82 -5.42 17.82
CA HIS A 19 42.97 -4.91 18.58
C HIS A 19 42.77 -3.48 19.12
N TYR A 20 41.94 -2.70 18.43
CA TYR A 20 41.74 -1.29 18.75
C TYR A 20 40.44 -1.00 19.51
N THR A 21 39.50 -1.91 19.48
CA THR A 21 38.23 -1.73 20.20
C THR A 21 38.41 -1.47 21.70
N PRO A 22 39.28 -2.19 22.46
CA PRO A 22 39.50 -1.92 23.86
C PRO A 22 40.14 -0.57 24.11
N LEU A 23 41.12 -0.15 23.30
CA LEU A 23 41.80 1.14 23.42
C LEU A 23 40.86 2.30 23.07
N LEU A 24 40.04 2.12 22.02
CA LEU A 24 39.04 3.10 21.65
C LEU A 24 37.97 3.22 22.75
N GLN A 25 37.54 2.09 23.32
CA GLN A 25 36.58 2.08 24.40
C GLN A 25 37.14 2.78 25.66
N ALA A 26 38.39 2.51 26.05
CA ALA A 26 39.06 3.18 27.15
C ALA A 26 39.20 4.69 26.90
N ALA A 27 39.55 5.09 25.68
CA ALA A 27 39.63 6.52 25.32
C ALA A 27 38.25 7.19 25.37
N LEU A 28 37.21 6.49 24.91
CA LEU A 28 35.82 6.96 24.97
C LEU A 28 35.30 7.05 26.39
N ASP A 29 35.67 6.13 27.28
CA ASP A 29 35.27 6.15 28.69
C ASP A 29 35.89 7.33 29.47
N VAL A 30 37.07 7.79 29.05
CA VAL A 30 37.70 9.01 29.57
C VAL A 30 37.02 10.29 29.06
N VAL A 31 36.48 10.28 27.86
CA VAL A 31 35.87 11.44 27.19
C VAL A 31 34.35 11.50 27.39
N ARG A 32 33.74 10.41 27.85
CA ARG A 32 32.28 10.23 28.00
C ARG A 32 31.53 11.24 28.87
N PRO A 33 32.08 11.92 29.88
CA PRO A 33 31.27 12.89 30.59
C PRO A 33 30.81 14.09 29.77
N ASN A 34 31.41 14.29 28.59
CA ASN A 34 31.26 15.56 27.89
C ASN A 34 30.96 15.49 26.37
N PHE A 35 30.26 14.58 25.81
CA PHE A 35 29.88 14.82 24.40
C PHE A 35 30.20 13.77 23.30
N PHE A 36 30.03 12.50 23.47
CA PHE A 36 30.05 11.67 22.25
C PHE A 36 28.81 10.78 22.12
N LEU A 37 27.94 11.14 21.18
CA LEU A 37 27.04 10.21 20.53
C LEU A 37 27.91 9.13 19.86
N LEU A 38 27.89 7.91 20.39
CA LEU A 38 28.49 6.76 19.71
C LEU A 38 27.70 6.53 18.40
N SER A 39 28.32 6.91 17.29
CA SER A 39 27.75 6.60 15.98
C SER A 39 27.90 5.11 15.72
N HIS A 40 26.80 4.44 15.46
CA HIS A 40 26.79 3.05 15.02
C HIS A 40 26.75 3.01 13.50
N GLN A 41 27.62 2.19 12.90
CA GLN A 41 27.53 1.89 11.48
C GLN A 41 26.68 0.66 11.27
N TYR A 42 25.66 0.80 10.47
CA TYR A 42 24.78 -0.30 10.05
C TYR A 42 25.00 -0.59 8.58
N GLU A 43 25.27 -1.84 8.26
CA GLU A 43 25.40 -2.32 6.89
C GLU A 43 24.23 -3.25 6.55
N PHE A 44 23.70 -3.11 5.36
CA PHE A 44 22.60 -3.96 4.89
C PHE A 44 22.71 -4.22 3.40
N ASN A 45 22.20 -5.35 2.97
CA ASN A 45 22.16 -5.73 1.58
C ASN A 45 21.00 -5.08 0.84
N ARG A 46 21.09 -5.09 -0.49
CA ARG A 46 20.04 -4.58 -1.35
C ARG A 46 18.77 -5.42 -1.22
N LEU A 47 17.63 -4.77 -1.01
CA LEU A 47 16.32 -5.37 -1.09
C LEU A 47 15.97 -5.66 -2.55
N ASN A 48 15.57 -6.89 -2.87
CA ASN A 48 15.07 -7.29 -4.18
C ASN A 48 13.56 -7.52 -4.09
N LEU A 49 12.80 -6.85 -4.96
CA LEU A 49 11.35 -7.00 -5.04
C LEU A 49 10.96 -7.69 -6.33
N SER A 50 9.98 -8.59 -6.28
CA SER A 50 9.36 -9.19 -7.47
C SER A 50 8.48 -8.16 -8.19
N HIS A 51 8.24 -8.38 -9.46
CA HIS A 51 7.28 -7.61 -10.28
C HIS A 51 7.50 -6.09 -10.34
N VAL A 52 8.69 -5.61 -9.94
CA VAL A 52 9.03 -4.20 -9.98
C VAL A 52 10.46 -3.96 -10.47
N VAL A 53 10.64 -2.91 -11.26
CA VAL A 53 11.95 -2.49 -11.75
C VAL A 53 12.52 -1.44 -10.82
N VAL A 54 13.54 -1.81 -10.01
CA VAL A 54 14.23 -0.87 -9.09
C VAL A 54 15.55 -0.35 -9.66
N SER A 55 15.92 -0.71 -10.89
CA SER A 55 17.14 -0.26 -11.55
C SER A 55 17.02 1.20 -12.01
N LYS A 56 17.84 2.10 -11.44
CA LYS A 56 17.84 3.52 -11.82
C LYS A 56 18.04 3.72 -13.34
N ARG A 57 18.90 2.94 -13.99
CA ARG A 57 19.13 3.05 -15.44
C ARG A 57 17.88 2.76 -16.25
N LYS A 58 17.15 1.71 -15.90
CA LYS A 58 15.89 1.35 -16.58
C LYS A 58 14.79 2.40 -16.30
N LEU A 59 14.70 2.94 -15.07
CA LEU A 59 13.74 3.99 -14.75
C LEU A 59 14.06 5.29 -15.51
N ILE A 60 15.33 5.67 -15.65
CA ILE A 60 15.76 6.81 -16.49
C ILE A 60 15.33 6.59 -17.95
N GLN A 61 15.48 5.38 -18.46
CA GLN A 61 15.08 5.05 -19.83
C GLN A 61 13.58 5.24 -20.04
N LEU A 62 12.73 4.75 -19.13
CA LEU A 62 11.29 4.93 -19.19
C LEU A 62 10.89 6.42 -19.26
N VAL A 63 11.57 7.28 -18.49
CA VAL A 63 11.32 8.72 -18.50
C VAL A 63 11.80 9.37 -19.79
N LYS A 64 13.00 9.00 -20.29
CA LYS A 64 13.58 9.56 -21.53
C LYS A 64 12.80 9.19 -22.78
N GLU A 65 12.26 7.96 -22.80
CA GLU A 65 11.45 7.46 -23.92
C GLU A 65 9.97 7.89 -23.82
N ASN A 66 9.63 8.72 -22.84
CA ASN A 66 8.25 9.19 -22.59
C ASN A 66 7.22 8.05 -22.40
N LEU A 67 7.64 6.90 -21.90
CA LEU A 67 6.75 5.77 -21.58
C LEU A 67 5.99 6.02 -20.27
N VAL A 68 6.50 6.92 -19.44
CA VAL A 68 5.87 7.42 -18.22
C VAL A 68 5.91 8.95 -18.19
N ASN A 69 4.99 9.57 -17.46
CA ASN A 69 4.84 11.03 -17.42
C ASN A 69 5.93 11.75 -16.61
N GLY A 70 6.82 11.02 -15.95
CA GLY A 70 7.90 11.57 -15.15
C GLY A 70 8.25 10.67 -13.97
N TRP A 71 9.10 11.17 -13.07
CA TRP A 71 9.54 10.46 -11.88
C TRP A 71 8.45 10.28 -10.83
N ASP A 72 7.41 11.05 -10.88
CA ASP A 72 6.23 11.00 -10.00
C ASP A 72 5.05 10.23 -10.60
N ASP A 73 5.24 9.60 -11.76
CA ASP A 73 4.21 8.74 -12.36
C ASP A 73 3.82 7.61 -11.39
N PRO A 74 2.52 7.36 -11.15
CA PRO A 74 2.06 6.31 -10.23
C PRO A 74 2.53 4.89 -10.58
N ARG A 75 2.96 4.66 -11.82
CA ARG A 75 3.55 3.40 -12.28
C ARG A 75 5.01 3.24 -11.87
N MET A 76 5.66 4.33 -11.44
CA MET A 76 7.07 4.35 -11.05
C MET A 76 7.24 3.95 -9.58
N PRO A 77 8.20 3.06 -9.24
CA PRO A 77 8.49 2.66 -7.86
C PRO A 77 9.37 3.70 -7.15
N THR A 78 9.10 4.96 -7.34
CA THR A 78 9.72 6.07 -6.64
C THR A 78 8.87 6.48 -5.45
N ILE A 79 9.45 7.15 -4.46
CA ILE A 79 8.70 7.71 -3.33
C ILE A 79 7.58 8.65 -3.81
N PHE A 80 7.85 9.46 -4.83
CA PHE A 80 6.85 10.35 -5.41
C PHE A 80 5.75 9.59 -6.16
N GLY A 81 6.11 8.55 -6.94
CA GLY A 81 5.15 7.70 -7.62
C GLY A 81 4.28 6.91 -6.64
N LEU A 82 4.87 6.33 -5.61
CA LEU A 82 4.15 5.63 -4.54
C LEU A 82 3.20 6.59 -3.80
N ARG A 83 3.65 7.81 -3.46
CA ARG A 83 2.81 8.82 -2.83
C ARG A 83 1.59 9.19 -3.68
N ARG A 84 1.77 9.41 -4.99
CA ARG A 84 0.66 9.68 -5.93
C ARG A 84 -0.28 8.48 -6.06
N ARG A 85 0.24 7.27 -5.95
CA ARG A 85 -0.55 6.04 -5.96
C ARG A 85 -1.33 5.83 -4.66
N GLY A 86 -1.04 6.58 -3.60
CA GLY A 86 -1.74 6.53 -2.31
C GLY A 86 -1.02 5.74 -1.22
N TYR A 87 0.26 5.40 -1.42
CA TYR A 87 1.07 4.80 -0.36
C TYR A 87 1.38 5.82 0.73
N THR A 88 1.27 5.38 1.96
CA THR A 88 1.51 6.18 3.15
C THR A 88 2.93 6.00 3.66
N PRO A 89 3.52 7.00 4.32
CA PRO A 89 4.83 6.83 4.95
C PRO A 89 4.87 5.67 5.93
N GLU A 90 3.80 5.50 6.72
CA GLU A 90 3.66 4.46 7.74
C GLU A 90 3.65 3.06 7.12
N ALA A 91 2.97 2.88 5.99
CA ALA A 91 2.98 1.61 5.26
C ALA A 91 4.38 1.26 4.74
N ILE A 92 5.15 2.25 4.28
CA ILE A 92 6.53 2.05 3.80
C ILE A 92 7.45 1.73 4.98
N GLN A 93 7.28 2.39 6.12
CA GLN A 93 8.03 2.09 7.35
C GLN A 93 7.73 0.67 7.85
N LEU A 94 6.46 0.30 7.94
CA LEU A 94 6.04 -1.05 8.31
C LEU A 94 6.61 -2.12 7.37
N PHE A 95 6.65 -1.83 6.07
CA PHE A 95 7.29 -2.71 5.11
C PHE A 95 8.79 -2.85 5.36
N ALA A 96 9.50 -1.76 5.61
CA ALA A 96 10.93 -1.77 5.91
C ALA A 96 11.24 -2.55 7.21
N GLU A 97 10.41 -2.40 8.24
CA GLU A 97 10.51 -3.15 9.50
C GLU A 97 10.30 -4.65 9.28
N ARG A 98 9.32 -5.04 8.47
CA ARG A 98 9.05 -6.45 8.15
C ARG A 98 10.15 -7.09 7.32
N CYS A 99 10.74 -6.35 6.40
CA CYS A 99 11.89 -6.82 5.63
C CYS A 99 13.13 -7.01 6.51
N GLY A 100 13.25 -6.20 7.57
CA GLY A 100 14.39 -6.21 8.47
C GLY A 100 15.69 -5.75 7.82
N VAL A 101 16.76 -5.76 8.60
CA VAL A 101 18.12 -5.42 8.17
C VAL A 101 18.98 -6.68 8.17
N SER A 102 19.51 -7.08 7.01
CA SER A 102 20.37 -8.24 6.87
C SER A 102 21.58 -7.91 6.00
N ARG A 103 22.75 -8.40 6.39
CA ARG A 103 23.98 -8.34 5.58
C ARG A 103 24.03 -9.43 4.49
N VAL A 104 23.34 -10.54 4.74
CA VAL A 104 23.26 -11.63 3.78
C VAL A 104 22.36 -11.23 2.62
N ALA A 105 22.71 -11.62 1.41
CA ALA A 105 21.86 -11.38 0.24
C ALA A 105 20.45 -11.92 0.52
N GLY A 106 19.52 -11.00 0.71
CA GLY A 106 18.13 -11.33 0.98
C GLY A 106 17.51 -12.00 -0.24
N GLY A 107 16.55 -12.89 0.00
CA GLY A 107 15.72 -13.46 -1.05
C GLY A 107 14.92 -12.39 -1.79
N LEU A 108 14.27 -12.82 -2.86
CA LEU A 108 13.29 -12.01 -3.57
C LEU A 108 12.05 -11.86 -2.68
N ILE A 109 11.68 -10.64 -2.30
CA ILE A 109 10.45 -10.34 -1.57
C ILE A 109 9.35 -10.03 -2.57
N ASP A 110 8.20 -10.63 -2.39
CA ASP A 110 7.05 -10.37 -3.26
C ASP A 110 6.50 -8.96 -3.02
N TYR A 111 6.14 -8.27 -4.11
CA TYR A 111 5.59 -6.92 -4.04
C TYR A 111 4.27 -6.86 -3.25
N SER A 112 3.53 -7.96 -3.22
CA SER A 112 2.29 -8.08 -2.44
C SER A 112 2.48 -7.85 -0.93
N VAL A 113 3.71 -8.04 -0.41
CA VAL A 113 4.04 -7.74 0.99
C VAL A 113 3.94 -6.24 1.27
N LEU A 114 4.44 -5.40 0.34
CA LEU A 114 4.30 -3.94 0.43
C LEU A 114 2.82 -3.52 0.33
N GLU A 115 2.06 -4.16 -0.57
CA GLU A 115 0.62 -3.91 -0.70
C GLU A 115 -0.17 -4.35 0.53
N ALA A 116 0.25 -5.44 1.19
CA ALA A 116 -0.34 -5.89 2.45
C ALA A 116 -0.10 -4.88 3.59
N CYS A 117 1.11 -4.32 3.69
CA CYS A 117 1.42 -3.27 4.65
C CYS A 117 0.57 -2.00 4.42
N LEU A 118 0.39 -1.61 3.16
CA LEU A 118 -0.49 -0.49 2.81
C LEU A 118 -1.94 -0.76 3.20
N ARG A 119 -2.44 -1.97 2.90
CA ARG A 119 -3.81 -2.36 3.22
C ARG A 119 -4.06 -2.34 4.72
N GLU A 120 -3.11 -2.86 5.50
CA GLU A 120 -3.18 -2.87 6.97
C GLU A 120 -3.22 -1.45 7.55
N ASP A 121 -2.37 -0.56 7.07
CA ASP A 121 -2.37 0.84 7.52
C ASP A 121 -3.68 1.55 7.16
N LEU A 122 -4.16 1.39 5.92
CA LEU A 122 -5.37 2.04 5.46
C LEU A 122 -6.64 1.45 6.07
N GLU A 123 -6.64 0.16 6.47
CA GLU A 123 -7.81 -0.46 7.07
C GLU A 123 -8.25 0.25 8.34
N GLY A 124 -7.30 0.72 9.12
CA GLY A 124 -7.56 1.41 10.37
C GLY A 124 -7.98 2.87 10.25
N ARG A 125 -7.74 3.56 9.14
CA ARG A 125 -7.92 5.02 9.06
C ARG A 125 -8.59 5.55 7.80
N ALA A 126 -8.64 4.75 6.73
CA ALA A 126 -9.17 5.24 5.47
C ALA A 126 -10.70 5.19 5.43
N MET A 127 -11.31 6.30 5.06
CA MET A 127 -12.73 6.34 4.77
C MET A 127 -13.05 5.47 3.56
N ARG A 128 -14.10 4.65 3.66
CA ARG A 128 -14.51 3.74 2.59
C ARG A 128 -15.32 4.47 1.53
N ARG A 129 -15.01 4.18 0.28
CA ARG A 129 -15.78 4.65 -0.89
C ARG A 129 -16.06 3.46 -1.80
N ILE A 130 -17.12 3.57 -2.59
CA ILE A 130 -17.47 2.57 -3.60
C ILE A 130 -17.11 3.18 -4.94
N GLY A 131 -16.31 2.46 -5.71
CA GLY A 131 -16.00 2.79 -7.09
C GLY A 131 -16.55 1.72 -8.01
N VAL A 132 -17.17 2.12 -9.13
CA VAL A 132 -17.64 1.25 -10.20
C VAL A 132 -16.71 1.45 -11.38
N VAL A 133 -15.91 0.43 -11.70
CA VAL A 133 -14.87 0.51 -12.75
C VAL A 133 -15.44 0.09 -14.10
N HIS A 134 -16.22 -0.98 -14.13
CA HIS A 134 -16.92 -1.46 -15.33
C HIS A 134 -18.43 -1.31 -15.10
N PRO A 135 -19.01 -0.14 -15.46
CA PRO A 135 -20.39 0.18 -15.10
C PRO A 135 -21.39 -0.60 -15.95
N LEU A 136 -22.30 -1.29 -15.27
CA LEU A 136 -23.51 -1.87 -15.83
C LEU A 136 -24.72 -1.10 -15.26
N LYS A 137 -25.64 -0.69 -16.12
CA LYS A 137 -26.83 0.03 -15.70
C LYS A 137 -27.85 -0.95 -15.11
N LEU A 138 -28.30 -0.65 -13.89
CA LEU A 138 -29.37 -1.34 -13.20
C LEU A 138 -30.59 -0.45 -13.14
N ILE A 139 -31.76 -0.94 -13.61
CA ILE A 139 -33.03 -0.24 -13.54
C ILE A 139 -33.92 -0.97 -12.54
N ILE A 140 -34.53 -0.23 -11.61
CA ILE A 140 -35.46 -0.75 -10.60
C ILE A 140 -36.88 -0.43 -11.06
N ASP A 141 -37.61 -1.42 -11.59
CA ASP A 141 -38.88 -1.24 -12.27
C ASP A 141 -39.98 -0.68 -11.38
N ASN A 142 -40.01 -1.10 -10.10
CA ASN A 142 -41.02 -0.66 -9.13
C ASN A 142 -40.61 0.61 -8.37
N TYR A 143 -39.53 1.30 -8.77
CA TYR A 143 -39.15 2.58 -8.19
C TYR A 143 -39.71 3.74 -9.04
N PRO A 144 -40.33 4.78 -8.40
CA PRO A 144 -40.96 5.87 -9.12
C PRO A 144 -39.97 6.65 -10.00
N GLU A 145 -40.41 6.98 -11.22
CA GLU A 145 -39.64 7.79 -12.15
C GLU A 145 -39.39 9.22 -11.61
N GLY A 146 -38.18 9.72 -11.79
CA GLY A 146 -37.83 11.07 -11.37
C GLY A 146 -37.65 11.26 -9.85
N GLN A 147 -37.96 10.24 -9.05
CA GLN A 147 -37.74 10.31 -7.60
C GLN A 147 -36.28 10.00 -7.27
N THR A 148 -35.72 10.81 -6.40
CA THR A 148 -34.41 10.59 -5.80
C THR A 148 -34.52 10.70 -4.31
N GLU A 149 -33.97 9.76 -3.58
CA GLU A 149 -33.88 9.81 -2.12
C GLU A 149 -32.43 9.79 -1.65
N THR A 150 -32.23 10.29 -0.44
CA THR A 150 -30.90 10.33 0.19
C THR A 150 -30.82 9.23 1.24
N LEU A 151 -29.92 8.29 1.00
CA LEU A 151 -29.57 7.23 1.94
C LEU A 151 -28.30 7.58 2.69
N THR A 152 -28.13 7.00 3.88
CA THR A 152 -26.94 7.24 4.71
C THR A 152 -26.05 6.00 4.75
N ALA A 153 -24.77 6.22 4.51
CA ALA A 153 -23.76 5.17 4.59
C ALA A 153 -22.63 5.55 5.57
N PRO A 154 -22.12 4.64 6.39
CA PRO A 154 -20.98 4.91 7.24
C PRO A 154 -19.72 5.14 6.39
N ASN A 155 -18.88 6.07 6.82
CA ASN A 155 -17.60 6.30 6.19
C ASN A 155 -16.61 5.16 6.48
N HIS A 156 -16.79 4.47 7.61
CA HIS A 156 -16.03 3.30 7.98
C HIS A 156 -16.90 2.30 8.74
N PRO A 157 -16.86 0.98 8.42
CA PRO A 157 -17.77 0.01 9.03
C PRO A 157 -17.53 -0.23 10.52
N GLN A 158 -16.29 -0.05 10.99
CA GLN A 158 -15.90 -0.34 12.39
C GLN A 158 -15.58 0.93 13.18
N LYS A 159 -15.65 2.13 12.57
CA LYS A 159 -15.29 3.41 13.20
C LYS A 159 -16.40 4.43 13.01
N PRO A 160 -17.42 4.39 13.87
CA PRO A 160 -18.55 5.34 13.83
C PRO A 160 -18.10 6.81 13.98
N GLU A 161 -16.97 7.03 14.67
CA GLU A 161 -16.39 8.36 14.85
C GLU A 161 -15.98 9.05 13.55
N LEU A 162 -15.77 8.29 12.45
CA LEU A 162 -15.52 8.86 11.13
C LEU A 162 -16.78 9.37 10.43
N GLY A 163 -17.93 9.24 11.10
CA GLY A 163 -19.19 9.77 10.63
C GLY A 163 -19.79 9.01 9.44
N THR A 164 -20.76 9.63 8.82
CA THR A 164 -21.52 9.09 7.71
C THR A 164 -21.42 9.96 6.47
N ARG A 165 -21.88 9.45 5.35
CA ARG A 165 -22.05 10.18 4.10
C ARG A 165 -23.39 9.91 3.48
N GLU A 166 -23.85 10.85 2.70
CA GLU A 166 -25.06 10.74 1.91
C GLU A 166 -24.80 10.02 0.59
N LEU A 167 -25.75 9.18 0.18
CA LEU A 167 -25.79 8.50 -1.09
C LEU A 167 -27.11 8.80 -1.76
N SER A 168 -27.08 9.30 -2.98
CA SER A 168 -28.27 9.47 -3.80
C SER A 168 -28.73 8.12 -4.34
N PHE A 169 -30.01 7.80 -4.19
CA PHE A 169 -30.63 6.59 -4.70
C PHE A 169 -31.79 6.96 -5.60
N SER A 170 -31.86 6.35 -6.77
CA SER A 170 -32.89 6.58 -7.78
C SER A 170 -33.24 5.28 -8.50
N ARG A 171 -34.20 5.35 -9.43
CA ARG A 171 -34.59 4.22 -10.28
C ARG A 171 -33.44 3.65 -11.09
N GLU A 172 -32.54 4.53 -11.57
CA GLU A 172 -31.39 4.17 -12.37
C GLU A 172 -30.13 4.19 -11.51
N LEU A 173 -29.41 3.06 -11.47
CA LEU A 173 -28.21 2.87 -10.69
C LEU A 173 -27.10 2.28 -11.58
N TRP A 174 -25.86 2.39 -11.11
CA TRP A 174 -24.71 1.78 -11.73
C TRP A 174 -24.08 0.77 -10.78
N ILE A 175 -23.94 -0.47 -11.25
CA ILE A 175 -23.25 -1.54 -10.56
C ILE A 175 -22.02 -1.95 -11.36
N ASP A 176 -21.09 -2.67 -10.74
CA ASP A 176 -19.95 -3.24 -11.47
C ASP A 176 -20.41 -4.46 -12.27
N GLU A 177 -19.90 -4.62 -13.50
CA GLU A 177 -20.20 -5.75 -14.38
C GLU A 177 -20.00 -7.10 -13.67
N SER A 178 -19.01 -7.21 -12.78
CA SER A 178 -18.76 -8.40 -11.96
C SER A 178 -19.89 -8.73 -10.97
N ASP A 179 -20.80 -7.78 -10.71
CA ASP A 179 -21.93 -7.97 -9.82
C ASP A 179 -23.16 -8.60 -10.49
N PHE A 180 -23.08 -8.85 -11.81
CA PHE A 180 -24.11 -9.55 -12.59
C PHE A 180 -23.51 -10.71 -13.38
N ALA A 181 -24.23 -11.82 -13.49
CA ALA A 181 -23.87 -12.93 -14.36
C ALA A 181 -25.12 -13.62 -14.92
N GLU A 182 -25.21 -13.74 -16.25
CA GLU A 182 -26.27 -14.51 -16.93
C GLU A 182 -26.11 -16.01 -16.63
N VAL A 183 -24.87 -16.52 -16.71
CA VAL A 183 -24.51 -17.89 -16.37
C VAL A 183 -23.60 -17.88 -15.16
N PRO A 184 -24.16 -17.97 -13.95
CA PRO A 184 -23.38 -17.82 -12.73
C PRO A 184 -22.45 -19.01 -12.49
N PRO A 185 -21.18 -18.78 -12.13
CA PRO A 185 -20.29 -19.84 -11.69
C PRO A 185 -20.76 -20.43 -10.34
N LYS A 186 -20.30 -21.65 -10.03
CA LYS A 186 -20.66 -22.32 -8.78
C LYS A 186 -20.31 -21.42 -7.56
N GLY A 187 -21.31 -21.16 -6.72
CA GLY A 187 -21.15 -20.34 -5.52
C GLY A 187 -21.35 -18.83 -5.74
N TYR A 188 -21.74 -18.40 -6.92
CA TYR A 188 -22.09 -17.01 -7.19
C TYR A 188 -23.28 -16.56 -6.34
N ARG A 189 -23.17 -15.40 -5.71
CA ARG A 189 -24.18 -14.89 -4.75
C ARG A 189 -24.63 -13.45 -5.05
N ARG A 190 -24.36 -12.97 -6.26
CA ARG A 190 -24.73 -11.62 -6.69
C ARG A 190 -25.92 -11.71 -7.65
N LEU A 191 -26.22 -10.66 -8.40
CA LEU A 191 -27.34 -10.59 -9.31
C LEU A 191 -27.21 -11.61 -10.45
N THR A 192 -28.24 -12.43 -10.63
CA THR A 192 -28.33 -13.40 -11.74
C THR A 192 -29.76 -13.72 -12.02
N ILE A 193 -30.06 -13.97 -13.28
CA ILE A 193 -31.38 -14.48 -13.75
C ILE A 193 -31.25 -15.99 -13.87
N PRO A 194 -32.04 -16.79 -13.11
CA PRO A 194 -32.00 -18.24 -13.20
C PRO A 194 -32.44 -18.72 -14.56
N ALA A 195 -31.58 -19.51 -15.23
CA ALA A 195 -31.90 -20.07 -16.57
C ALA A 195 -33.00 -21.14 -16.55
N ASP A 196 -33.25 -21.72 -15.38
CA ASP A 196 -34.23 -22.80 -15.16
C ASP A 196 -35.64 -22.27 -14.80
N GLY A 197 -35.86 -20.94 -14.83
CA GLY A 197 -37.11 -20.33 -14.47
C GLY A 197 -37.45 -20.39 -12.98
N SER A 198 -36.50 -20.79 -12.13
CA SER A 198 -36.68 -20.71 -10.68
C SER A 198 -36.71 -19.24 -10.21
N GLU A 199 -37.23 -19.00 -9.01
CA GLU A 199 -37.24 -17.66 -8.46
C GLU A 199 -35.82 -17.13 -8.26
N ALA A 200 -35.58 -15.92 -8.76
CA ALA A 200 -34.31 -15.23 -8.57
C ALA A 200 -34.08 -14.92 -7.11
N LYS A 201 -32.84 -15.11 -6.64
CA LYS A 201 -32.51 -14.87 -5.25
C LYS A 201 -32.41 -13.37 -4.95
N PRO A 202 -33.01 -12.92 -3.84
CA PRO A 202 -32.90 -11.52 -3.44
C PRO A 202 -31.45 -11.14 -3.13
N VAL A 203 -31.02 -10.00 -3.64
CA VAL A 203 -29.68 -9.43 -3.43
C VAL A 203 -29.78 -8.06 -2.79
N ARG A 204 -29.02 -7.85 -1.73
CA ARG A 204 -28.99 -6.57 -1.05
C ARG A 204 -28.01 -5.61 -1.71
N LEU A 205 -28.51 -4.51 -2.23
CA LEU A 205 -27.70 -3.38 -2.63
C LEU A 205 -27.08 -2.73 -1.39
N ARG A 206 -25.77 -2.48 -1.44
CA ARG A 206 -25.03 -2.02 -0.26
C ARG A 206 -25.54 -0.66 0.21
N TYR A 207 -25.96 -0.58 1.47
CA TYR A 207 -26.56 0.59 2.14
C TYR A 207 -27.92 1.01 1.58
N ALA A 208 -28.55 0.18 0.76
CA ALA A 208 -29.84 0.45 0.14
C ALA A 208 -30.80 -0.74 0.32
N TYR A 209 -31.63 -0.97 -0.66
CA TYR A 209 -32.69 -1.96 -0.67
C TYR A 209 -32.24 -3.36 -1.05
N VAL A 210 -33.12 -4.31 -0.83
CA VAL A 210 -33.03 -5.66 -1.37
C VAL A 210 -33.80 -5.68 -2.68
N VAL A 211 -33.14 -6.15 -3.75
CA VAL A 211 -33.73 -6.25 -5.09
C VAL A 211 -33.76 -7.70 -5.54
N VAL A 212 -34.70 -8.01 -6.39
CA VAL A 212 -34.83 -9.31 -7.07
C VAL A 212 -34.68 -9.05 -8.56
N PRO A 213 -33.74 -9.73 -9.23
CA PRO A 213 -33.55 -9.62 -10.68
C PRO A 213 -34.74 -10.14 -11.48
#